data_e0fa1c9fb0758bac0e8173bcf5356d05
#
_entry.id   e0fa1c9fb0758bac0e8173bcf5356d05
#
_cell.length_a   1.000
_cell.length_b   1.000
_cell.length_c   1.000
_cell.angle_alpha   90.00
_cell.angle_beta   90.00
_cell.angle_gamma   90.00
#
_symmetry.space_group_name_H-M   'P 1'
#
loop_
_entity.id
_entity.type
_entity.pdbx_description
1 polymer ?
#
loop_
_entity_poly.entity_id
_entity_poly.type
_entity_poly.pdbx_seq_one_letter_code
_entity_poly.pdbx_strand_id
1 'polypeptide(L)'
;MLTAPEQGVLTALELARSRRFAEIPELFAGAVQAMVVPEALEAGWNAELDRQGPVVSVGAPVREPGPGGSVVVKVPVTCERGGFAVIAPVDAEGRLGGLQLSPLSAAAPIAPWKAPGYADPASFEEQEVTLGPEPLTVSGTVTVPRGSGPWPGVVLLAGSGALDRDETIGRNKPFKDIAWGLGSRGVAVIRFDKVTHAHAGELRDARDITLSDEYLPQATAALNILQQHAGVDPGRVFVLGHSLGGTVAPRVVQAERSVAGMILLAGGAQPLHWVIVRQARYLAALNPATAAGSQPMLEALTAKAQMVDSPGLSPSTSASELPLGAPASYWLDIRAYDPAALAATLGKPMLILQGGRDYQVTVDDDLARWRAALDGRAEVTIKVYLDFNHLFTAGSGPSTPAEYEPAQHVDPAVIADIAQWLGTTAPSA
;
A
#
# COMPACT_ATOMS: atom_id res chain seq x y z
N MET A 1 -22.60 -16.81 -19.56
CA MET A 1 -21.39 -17.19 -20.34
C MET A 1 -20.18 -16.71 -19.57
N LEU A 2 -19.12 -17.53 -19.51
CA LEU A 2 -17.82 -17.09 -18.94
C LEU A 2 -17.22 -16.01 -19.84
N THR A 3 -16.55 -15.03 -19.22
CA THR A 3 -15.82 -13.98 -19.93
C THR A 3 -14.40 -14.47 -20.27
N ALA A 4 -13.67 -13.74 -21.13
CA ALA A 4 -12.29 -14.07 -21.46
C ALA A 4 -11.37 -14.15 -20.23
N PRO A 5 -11.45 -13.21 -19.26
CA PRO A 5 -10.69 -13.31 -18.00
C PRO A 5 -10.97 -14.57 -17.19
N GLU A 6 -12.23 -14.94 -17.01
CA GLU A 6 -12.61 -16.16 -16.28
C GLU A 6 -12.09 -17.43 -16.97
N GLN A 7 -12.16 -17.46 -18.31
CA GLN A 7 -11.70 -18.58 -19.11
C GLN A 7 -10.18 -18.79 -18.98
N GLY A 8 -9.40 -17.71 -18.95
CA GLY A 8 -7.93 -17.78 -18.79
C GLY A 8 -7.54 -18.50 -17.50
N VAL A 9 -8.15 -18.10 -16.37
CA VAL A 9 -7.84 -18.71 -15.05
C VAL A 9 -8.33 -20.16 -14.97
N LEU A 10 -9.52 -20.46 -15.49
CA LEU A 10 -10.04 -21.83 -15.51
C LEU A 10 -9.18 -22.74 -16.39
N THR A 11 -8.63 -22.23 -17.50
CA THR A 11 -7.71 -22.99 -18.35
C THR A 11 -6.41 -23.29 -17.60
N ALA A 12 -5.82 -22.32 -16.90
CA ALA A 12 -4.64 -22.55 -16.07
C ALA A 12 -4.88 -23.62 -14.99
N LEU A 13 -6.05 -23.55 -14.33
CA LEU A 13 -6.46 -24.53 -13.33
C LEU A 13 -6.62 -25.94 -13.91
N GLU A 14 -7.23 -26.07 -15.08
CA GLU A 14 -7.39 -27.36 -15.75
C GLU A 14 -6.04 -27.95 -16.20
N LEU A 15 -5.14 -27.12 -16.70
CA LEU A 15 -3.76 -27.54 -17.01
C LEU A 15 -3.02 -28.03 -15.76
N ALA A 16 -3.15 -27.33 -14.62
CA ALA A 16 -2.55 -27.74 -13.36
C ALA A 16 -3.13 -29.08 -12.86
N ARG A 17 -4.45 -29.28 -12.94
CA ARG A 17 -5.13 -30.53 -12.59
C ARG A 17 -4.69 -31.70 -13.49
N SER A 18 -4.43 -31.40 -14.77
CA SER A 18 -3.95 -32.36 -15.76
C SER A 18 -2.42 -32.53 -15.74
N ARG A 19 -1.71 -31.91 -14.79
CA ARG A 19 -0.25 -31.89 -14.64
C ARG A 19 0.50 -31.36 -15.86
N ARG A 20 -0.12 -30.50 -16.65
CA ARG A 20 0.42 -29.87 -17.85
C ARG A 20 1.02 -28.50 -17.54
N PHE A 21 1.89 -28.42 -16.54
CA PHE A 21 2.44 -27.16 -16.03
C PHE A 21 3.29 -26.41 -17.07
N ALA A 22 3.94 -27.13 -17.98
CA ALA A 22 4.75 -26.53 -19.05
C ALA A 22 3.95 -25.63 -20.01
N GLU A 23 2.62 -25.79 -20.08
CA GLU A 23 1.76 -25.00 -20.96
C GLU A 23 1.15 -23.77 -20.28
N ILE A 24 1.18 -23.73 -18.95
CA ILE A 24 0.61 -22.60 -18.19
C ILE A 24 1.29 -21.25 -18.51
N PRO A 25 2.62 -21.16 -18.71
CA PRO A 25 3.26 -19.89 -19.07
C PRO A 25 2.68 -19.22 -20.34
N GLU A 26 2.14 -19.98 -21.28
CA GLU A 26 1.54 -19.45 -22.51
C GLU A 26 0.28 -18.60 -22.27
N LEU A 27 -0.36 -18.77 -21.10
CA LEU A 27 -1.53 -18.00 -20.69
C LEU A 27 -1.19 -16.63 -20.12
N PHE A 28 0.08 -16.35 -19.83
CA PHE A 28 0.50 -15.11 -19.21
C PHE A 28 0.73 -13.98 -20.22
N ALA A 29 0.55 -12.74 -19.76
CA ALA A 29 0.95 -11.55 -20.52
C ALA A 29 2.46 -11.57 -20.78
N GLY A 30 2.88 -11.13 -21.96
CA GLY A 30 4.26 -11.32 -22.46
C GLY A 30 5.37 -10.86 -21.51
N ALA A 31 5.16 -9.75 -20.79
CA ALA A 31 6.13 -9.25 -19.79
C ALA A 31 6.29 -10.18 -18.58
N VAL A 32 5.25 -10.95 -18.22
CA VAL A 32 5.24 -11.86 -17.08
C VAL A 32 5.58 -13.28 -17.49
N GLN A 33 5.25 -13.65 -18.71
CA GLN A 33 5.45 -15.01 -19.24
C GLN A 33 6.89 -15.52 -19.05
N ALA A 34 7.88 -14.69 -19.34
CA ALA A 34 9.30 -15.03 -19.20
C ALA A 34 9.77 -15.29 -17.76
N MET A 35 8.97 -14.86 -16.75
CA MET A 35 9.26 -15.04 -15.32
C MET A 35 8.55 -16.25 -14.73
N VAL A 36 7.64 -16.87 -15.47
CA VAL A 36 6.84 -18.01 -14.97
C VAL A 36 7.64 -19.30 -15.16
N VAL A 37 7.98 -19.93 -14.04
CA VAL A 37 8.73 -21.20 -14.00
C VAL A 37 7.76 -22.35 -13.78
N PRO A 38 7.56 -23.27 -14.74
CA PRO A 38 6.60 -24.38 -14.62
C PRO A 38 6.82 -25.25 -13.39
N GLU A 39 8.08 -25.51 -13.03
CA GLU A 39 8.45 -26.32 -11.86
C GLU A 39 8.04 -25.67 -10.55
N ALA A 40 8.08 -24.32 -10.47
CA ALA A 40 7.62 -23.57 -9.29
C ALA A 40 6.09 -23.63 -9.16
N LEU A 41 5.36 -23.57 -10.28
CA LEU A 41 3.90 -23.75 -10.30
C LEU A 41 3.52 -25.17 -9.84
N GLU A 42 4.22 -26.18 -10.36
CA GLU A 42 3.99 -27.57 -9.97
C GLU A 42 4.29 -27.80 -8.48
N ALA A 43 5.39 -27.27 -7.98
CA ALA A 43 5.76 -27.37 -6.57
C ALA A 43 4.70 -26.72 -5.65
N GLY A 44 4.24 -25.51 -6.00
CA GLY A 44 3.18 -24.81 -5.26
C GLY A 44 1.85 -25.57 -5.27
N TRP A 45 1.45 -26.09 -6.42
CA TRP A 45 0.25 -26.90 -6.55
C TRP A 45 0.32 -28.19 -5.73
N ASN A 46 1.44 -28.92 -5.81
CA ASN A 46 1.63 -30.16 -5.06
C ASN A 46 1.63 -29.88 -3.54
N ALA A 47 2.25 -28.80 -3.09
CA ALA A 47 2.23 -28.43 -1.66
C ALA A 47 0.80 -28.16 -1.15
N GLU A 48 -0.07 -27.57 -1.97
CA GLU A 48 -1.49 -27.43 -1.58
C GLU A 48 -2.21 -28.78 -1.54
N LEU A 49 -1.99 -29.65 -2.52
CA LEU A 49 -2.61 -30.98 -2.51
C LEU A 49 -2.12 -31.86 -1.34
N ASP A 50 -0.86 -31.76 -0.95
CA ASP A 50 -0.31 -32.46 0.21
C ASP A 50 -1.00 -32.01 1.52
N ARG A 51 -1.28 -30.72 1.65
CA ARG A 51 -2.00 -30.16 2.80
C ARG A 51 -3.49 -30.48 2.77
N GLN A 52 -4.14 -30.27 1.63
CA GLN A 52 -5.61 -30.22 1.53
C GLN A 52 -6.22 -31.51 0.99
N GLY A 53 -5.40 -32.40 0.44
CA GLY A 53 -5.85 -33.59 -0.29
C GLY A 53 -6.20 -33.34 -1.75
N PRO A 54 -6.61 -34.38 -2.48
CA PRO A 54 -7.05 -34.31 -3.86
C PRO A 54 -8.19 -33.31 -4.08
N VAL A 55 -8.23 -32.69 -5.26
CA VAL A 55 -9.29 -31.77 -5.66
C VAL A 55 -10.61 -32.54 -5.82
N VAL A 56 -11.62 -32.12 -5.10
CA VAL A 56 -13.01 -32.64 -5.17
C VAL A 56 -13.84 -31.84 -6.16
N SER A 57 -13.79 -30.52 -6.09
CA SER A 57 -14.56 -29.64 -6.98
C SER A 57 -13.89 -28.29 -7.21
N VAL A 58 -14.26 -27.67 -8.33
CA VAL A 58 -13.89 -26.29 -8.66
C VAL A 58 -15.17 -25.49 -8.66
N GLY A 59 -15.21 -24.40 -7.87
CA GLY A 59 -16.36 -23.52 -7.77
C GLY A 59 -16.43 -22.52 -8.92
N ALA A 60 -17.48 -21.70 -8.90
CA ALA A 60 -17.66 -20.64 -9.88
C ALA A 60 -16.61 -19.53 -9.69
N PRO A 61 -16.05 -18.96 -10.77
CA PRO A 61 -15.18 -17.80 -10.68
C PRO A 61 -15.88 -16.58 -10.05
N VAL A 62 -15.19 -15.88 -9.18
CA VAL A 62 -15.58 -14.59 -8.62
C VAL A 62 -14.71 -13.52 -9.24
N ARG A 63 -15.30 -12.40 -9.68
CA ARG A 63 -14.58 -11.28 -10.29
C ARG A 63 -14.57 -10.08 -9.36
N GLU A 64 -13.42 -9.43 -9.30
CA GLU A 64 -13.25 -8.16 -8.60
C GLU A 64 -12.48 -7.18 -9.48
N PRO A 65 -12.72 -5.87 -9.36
CA PRO A 65 -11.88 -4.89 -10.01
C PRO A 65 -10.41 -5.04 -9.56
N GLY A 66 -9.49 -5.00 -10.51
CA GLY A 66 -8.06 -5.02 -10.26
C GLY A 66 -7.38 -3.69 -10.59
N PRO A 67 -6.12 -3.51 -10.22
CA PRO A 67 -5.35 -2.32 -10.56
C PRO A 67 -5.25 -2.09 -12.07
N GLY A 68 -5.25 -0.82 -12.49
CA GLY A 68 -5.04 -0.45 -13.88
C GLY A 68 -6.09 -0.96 -14.87
N GLY A 69 -7.35 -1.13 -14.43
CA GLY A 69 -8.43 -1.62 -15.27
C GLY A 69 -8.41 -3.15 -15.52
N SER A 70 -7.50 -3.87 -14.88
CA SER A 70 -7.50 -5.35 -14.88
C SER A 70 -8.68 -5.88 -14.06
N VAL A 71 -8.93 -7.17 -14.18
CA VAL A 71 -9.91 -7.90 -13.37
C VAL A 71 -9.17 -8.95 -12.56
N VAL A 72 -9.38 -9.01 -11.26
CA VAL A 72 -8.91 -10.13 -10.43
C VAL A 72 -9.98 -11.23 -10.49
N VAL A 73 -9.59 -12.38 -10.96
CA VAL A 73 -10.44 -13.58 -10.99
C VAL A 73 -9.99 -14.53 -9.89
N LYS A 74 -10.93 -14.95 -9.07
CA LYS A 74 -10.73 -15.86 -7.94
C LYS A 74 -11.56 -17.11 -8.16
N VAL A 75 -10.92 -18.27 -8.14
CA VAL A 75 -11.60 -19.57 -8.34
C VAL A 75 -11.41 -20.41 -7.10
N PRO A 76 -12.49 -20.73 -6.34
CA PRO A 76 -12.40 -21.60 -5.19
C PRO A 76 -12.21 -23.06 -5.63
N VAL A 77 -11.28 -23.75 -5.00
CA VAL A 77 -10.97 -25.17 -5.22
C VAL A 77 -11.21 -25.90 -3.91
N THR A 78 -12.18 -26.80 -3.89
CA THR A 78 -12.46 -27.65 -2.74
C THR A 78 -11.69 -28.96 -2.85
N CYS A 79 -11.01 -29.34 -1.78
CA CYS A 79 -10.26 -30.57 -1.64
C CYS A 79 -10.85 -31.45 -0.54
N GLU A 80 -10.38 -32.68 -0.41
CA GLU A 80 -10.91 -33.67 0.56
C GLU A 80 -10.78 -33.21 2.04
N ARG A 81 -9.73 -32.46 2.38
CA ARG A 81 -9.45 -32.00 3.76
C ARG A 81 -9.60 -30.50 3.94
N GLY A 82 -10.10 -29.77 2.93
CA GLY A 82 -10.25 -28.33 2.97
C GLY A 82 -10.33 -27.72 1.58
N GLY A 83 -9.46 -26.78 1.26
CA GLY A 83 -9.41 -26.16 -0.06
C GLY A 83 -8.55 -24.91 -0.11
N PHE A 84 -8.42 -24.36 -1.29
CA PHE A 84 -7.68 -23.13 -1.58
C PHE A 84 -8.35 -22.33 -2.70
N ALA A 85 -7.95 -21.10 -2.87
CA ALA A 85 -8.36 -20.24 -3.97
C ALA A 85 -7.23 -20.08 -4.97
N VAL A 86 -7.54 -20.18 -6.26
CA VAL A 86 -6.66 -19.74 -7.35
C VAL A 86 -7.01 -18.30 -7.68
N ILE A 87 -6.07 -17.38 -7.55
CA ILE A 87 -6.27 -15.95 -7.75
C ILE A 87 -5.34 -15.48 -8.85
N ALA A 88 -5.87 -14.76 -9.83
CA ALA A 88 -5.09 -14.16 -10.89
C ALA A 88 -5.63 -12.78 -11.29
N PRO A 89 -4.80 -11.75 -11.35
CA PRO A 89 -5.10 -10.56 -12.14
C PRO A 89 -5.06 -10.93 -13.62
N VAL A 90 -6.06 -10.49 -14.37
CA VAL A 90 -6.25 -10.85 -15.79
C VAL A 90 -6.56 -9.58 -16.58
N ASP A 91 -5.97 -9.43 -17.74
CA ASP A 91 -6.28 -8.33 -18.65
C ASP A 91 -7.58 -8.55 -19.44
N ALA A 92 -7.96 -7.58 -20.27
CA ALA A 92 -9.18 -7.64 -21.07
C ALA A 92 -9.16 -8.77 -22.12
N GLU A 93 -7.96 -9.18 -22.56
CA GLU A 93 -7.73 -10.26 -23.53
C GLU A 93 -7.74 -11.65 -22.87
N GLY A 94 -7.84 -11.71 -21.53
CA GLY A 94 -7.85 -12.96 -20.77
C GLY A 94 -6.44 -13.50 -20.43
N ARG A 95 -5.38 -12.68 -20.55
CA ARG A 95 -4.02 -13.07 -20.20
C ARG A 95 -3.74 -12.82 -18.72
N LEU A 96 -3.04 -13.75 -18.10
CA LEU A 96 -2.72 -13.70 -16.68
C LEU A 96 -1.57 -12.71 -16.42
N GLY A 97 -1.77 -11.80 -15.45
CA GLY A 97 -0.73 -10.94 -14.92
C GLY A 97 -0.02 -11.52 -13.69
N GLY A 98 -0.47 -12.69 -13.23
CA GLY A 98 0.06 -13.42 -12.08
C GLY A 98 -0.81 -14.64 -11.80
N LEU A 99 -0.32 -15.57 -10.98
CA LEU A 99 -1.10 -16.71 -10.48
C LEU A 99 -0.69 -16.99 -9.04
N GLN A 100 -1.66 -16.99 -8.14
CA GLN A 100 -1.43 -17.19 -6.71
C GLN A 100 -2.38 -18.26 -6.16
N LEU A 101 -1.87 -19.10 -5.28
CA LEU A 101 -2.67 -19.98 -4.44
C LEU A 101 -2.82 -19.32 -3.07
N SER A 102 -4.05 -19.24 -2.57
CA SER A 102 -4.41 -18.54 -1.34
C SER A 102 -5.41 -19.37 -0.53
N PRO A 103 -5.60 -19.09 0.76
CA PRO A 103 -6.66 -19.75 1.54
C PRO A 103 -8.03 -19.65 0.84
N LEU A 104 -8.88 -20.67 1.02
CA LEU A 104 -10.20 -20.73 0.39
C LEU A 104 -11.08 -19.50 0.69
N SER A 105 -10.93 -18.92 1.88
CA SER A 105 -11.60 -17.68 2.28
C SER A 105 -11.34 -16.49 1.34
N ALA A 106 -10.21 -16.47 0.67
CA ALA A 106 -9.85 -15.40 -0.28
C ALA A 106 -10.70 -15.41 -1.56
N ALA A 107 -11.37 -16.53 -1.89
CA ALA A 107 -12.32 -16.63 -3.00
C ALA A 107 -13.74 -16.15 -2.64
N ALA A 108 -14.05 -15.93 -1.36
CA ALA A 108 -15.35 -15.41 -0.98
C ALA A 108 -15.51 -13.96 -1.51
N PRO A 109 -16.72 -13.60 -1.98
CA PRO A 109 -16.98 -12.21 -2.37
C PRO A 109 -16.59 -11.25 -1.26
N ILE A 110 -15.91 -10.15 -1.62
CA ILE A 110 -15.57 -9.11 -0.65
C ILE A 110 -16.90 -8.46 -0.21
N ALA A 111 -17.23 -8.65 1.08
CA ALA A 111 -18.37 -7.93 1.65
C ALA A 111 -18.12 -6.42 1.57
N PRO A 112 -19.14 -5.60 1.32
CA PRO A 112 -18.99 -4.16 1.34
C PRO A 112 -18.36 -3.69 2.64
N TRP A 113 -17.45 -2.72 2.55
CA TRP A 113 -16.88 -2.08 3.72
C TRP A 113 -18.00 -1.50 4.61
N LYS A 114 -17.90 -1.68 5.90
CA LYS A 114 -18.83 -1.13 6.89
C LYS A 114 -18.12 -0.05 7.69
N ALA A 115 -18.85 0.97 8.10
CA ALA A 115 -18.29 2.01 8.96
C ALA A 115 -17.79 1.41 10.30
N PRO A 116 -16.60 1.79 10.78
CA PRO A 116 -16.14 1.39 12.10
C PRO A 116 -17.02 2.02 13.19
N GLY A 117 -17.13 1.36 14.35
CA GLY A 117 -18.00 1.80 15.42
C GLY A 117 -17.64 3.16 16.05
N TYR A 118 -16.45 3.69 15.76
CA TYR A 118 -16.00 5.01 16.20
C TYR A 118 -16.32 6.13 15.20
N ALA A 119 -16.86 5.82 14.04
CA ALA A 119 -17.28 6.80 13.04
C ALA A 119 -18.80 7.02 13.09
N ASP A 120 -19.19 8.28 13.12
CA ASP A 120 -20.60 8.72 13.03
C ASP A 120 -20.83 9.41 11.67
N PRO A 121 -21.37 8.72 10.66
CA PRO A 121 -21.61 9.29 9.34
C PRO A 121 -22.56 10.50 9.33
N ALA A 122 -23.35 10.71 10.39
CA ALA A 122 -24.23 11.86 10.51
C ALA A 122 -23.48 13.14 10.89
N SER A 123 -22.24 13.03 11.39
CA SER A 123 -21.45 14.17 11.90
C SER A 123 -20.61 14.87 10.83
N PHE A 124 -20.51 14.33 9.61
CA PHE A 124 -19.76 14.90 8.50
C PHE A 124 -20.49 14.71 7.16
N GLU A 125 -19.92 15.25 6.09
CA GLU A 125 -20.31 14.96 4.71
C GLU A 125 -19.08 14.66 3.87
N GLU A 126 -19.26 13.94 2.76
CA GLU A 126 -18.22 13.67 1.78
C GLU A 126 -18.50 14.40 0.48
N GLN A 127 -17.47 15.04 -0.08
CA GLN A 127 -17.54 15.79 -1.33
C GLN A 127 -16.49 15.23 -2.28
N GLU A 128 -16.93 14.82 -3.49
CA GLU A 128 -16.01 14.37 -4.54
C GLU A 128 -15.29 15.57 -5.15
N VAL A 129 -14.00 15.42 -5.38
CA VAL A 129 -13.13 16.43 -6.01
C VAL A 129 -12.24 15.80 -7.06
N THR A 130 -11.83 16.61 -8.02
CA THR A 130 -10.75 16.27 -8.96
C THR A 130 -9.56 17.18 -8.64
N LEU A 131 -8.37 16.63 -8.56
CA LEU A 131 -7.18 17.36 -8.15
C LEU A 131 -5.93 16.93 -8.91
N GLY A 132 -4.91 17.79 -8.87
CA GLY A 132 -3.65 17.61 -9.58
C GLY A 132 -3.62 18.31 -10.93
N PRO A 133 -2.44 18.41 -11.55
CA PRO A 133 -2.27 19.04 -12.85
C PRO A 133 -2.74 18.16 -14.00
N GLU A 134 -3.28 18.78 -15.05
CA GLU A 134 -3.51 18.09 -16.32
C GLU A 134 -2.18 17.64 -16.96
N PRO A 135 -2.13 16.50 -17.67
CA PRO A 135 -3.23 15.56 -17.90
C PRO A 135 -3.43 14.51 -16.81
N LEU A 136 -2.65 14.54 -15.73
CA LEU A 136 -2.61 13.51 -14.67
C LEU A 136 -3.46 13.90 -13.46
N THR A 137 -4.65 14.45 -13.69
CA THR A 137 -5.62 14.70 -12.62
C THR A 137 -6.14 13.39 -12.01
N VAL A 138 -6.43 13.40 -10.72
CA VAL A 138 -6.96 12.23 -10.02
C VAL A 138 -8.24 12.56 -9.28
N SER A 139 -9.05 11.56 -9.02
CA SER A 139 -10.23 11.68 -8.17
C SER A 139 -9.84 11.69 -6.69
N GLY A 140 -10.55 12.48 -5.89
CA GLY A 140 -10.40 12.54 -4.45
C GLY A 140 -11.73 12.73 -3.75
N THR A 141 -11.72 12.59 -2.42
CA THR A 141 -12.88 12.82 -1.56
C THR A 141 -12.47 13.70 -0.38
N VAL A 142 -13.20 14.78 -0.16
CA VAL A 142 -13.08 15.61 1.05
C VAL A 142 -14.15 15.20 2.03
N THR A 143 -13.74 14.76 3.21
CA THR A 143 -14.62 14.51 4.36
C THR A 143 -14.66 15.78 5.20
N VAL A 144 -15.81 16.45 5.31
CA VAL A 144 -15.96 17.73 5.99
C VAL A 144 -16.90 17.57 7.19
N PRO A 145 -16.47 17.91 8.41
CA PRO A 145 -17.35 17.88 9.57
C PRO A 145 -18.56 18.80 9.40
N ARG A 146 -19.69 18.46 9.99
CA ARG A 146 -20.86 19.34 10.03
C ARG A 146 -20.73 20.33 11.20
N GLY A 147 -21.25 21.55 11.01
CA GLY A 147 -21.21 22.62 12.01
C GLY A 147 -20.49 23.88 11.52
N SER A 148 -19.98 24.67 12.44
CA SER A 148 -19.54 26.04 12.13
C SER A 148 -18.03 26.22 11.97
N GLY A 149 -17.19 25.18 12.07
CA GLY A 149 -15.72 25.35 11.92
C GLY A 149 -15.13 26.53 12.70
N PRO A 150 -13.93 27.00 12.37
CA PRO A 150 -12.99 26.40 11.42
C PRO A 150 -12.34 25.13 11.98
N TRP A 151 -12.28 24.09 11.17
CA TRP A 151 -11.67 22.80 11.56
C TRP A 151 -10.20 22.71 11.11
N PRO A 152 -9.37 21.94 11.82
CA PRO A 152 -8.09 21.52 11.24
C PRO A 152 -8.32 20.63 10.03
N GLY A 153 -7.39 20.68 9.07
CA GLY A 153 -7.41 19.87 7.86
C GLY A 153 -6.26 18.87 7.80
N VAL A 154 -6.49 17.71 7.20
CA VAL A 154 -5.46 16.66 7.01
C VAL A 154 -5.50 16.14 5.58
N VAL A 155 -4.35 16.17 4.90
CA VAL A 155 -4.12 15.53 3.59
C VAL A 155 -3.53 14.16 3.82
N LEU A 156 -4.13 13.09 3.27
CA LEU A 156 -3.63 11.72 3.39
C LEU A 156 -2.75 11.35 2.19
N LEU A 157 -1.54 10.83 2.47
CA LEU A 157 -0.59 10.32 1.49
C LEU A 157 -0.47 8.80 1.63
N ALA A 158 -0.95 8.06 0.64
CA ALA A 158 -0.98 6.60 0.64
C ALA A 158 0.43 5.97 0.56
N GLY A 159 0.52 4.72 0.97
CA GLY A 159 1.74 3.91 0.94
C GLY A 159 2.20 3.53 -0.46
N SER A 160 3.09 2.53 -0.54
CA SER A 160 3.63 2.01 -1.79
C SER A 160 2.58 1.26 -2.60
N GLY A 161 2.73 1.28 -3.94
CA GLY A 161 1.82 0.65 -4.88
C GLY A 161 0.80 1.60 -5.48
N ALA A 162 0.05 1.11 -6.47
CA ALA A 162 -1.00 1.83 -7.17
C ALA A 162 -2.32 1.75 -6.36
N LEU A 163 -2.43 2.57 -5.32
CA LEU A 163 -3.51 2.53 -4.34
C LEU A 163 -4.61 3.54 -4.65
N ASP A 164 -5.87 3.17 -4.41
CA ASP A 164 -7.00 4.07 -4.43
C ASP A 164 -6.99 5.02 -3.22
N ARG A 165 -7.88 6.00 -3.22
CA ARG A 165 -8.00 7.01 -2.15
C ARG A 165 -8.31 6.44 -0.77
N ASP A 166 -8.89 5.25 -0.70
CA ASP A 166 -9.23 4.57 0.54
C ASP A 166 -8.04 3.73 1.08
N GLU A 167 -6.93 3.64 0.31
CA GLU A 167 -5.79 2.75 0.57
C GLU A 167 -6.27 1.30 0.72
N THR A 168 -7.05 0.83 -0.26
CA THR A 168 -7.71 -0.48 -0.19
C THR A 168 -6.68 -1.61 -0.23
N ILE A 169 -6.61 -2.39 0.85
CA ILE A 169 -5.78 -3.57 1.01
C ILE A 169 -6.70 -4.76 1.35
N GLY A 170 -7.04 -5.55 0.34
CA GLY A 170 -8.01 -6.62 0.48
C GLY A 170 -9.40 -6.09 0.88
N ARG A 171 -9.84 -6.43 2.09
CA ARG A 171 -11.14 -5.99 2.65
C ARG A 171 -11.04 -4.70 3.46
N ASN A 172 -9.82 -4.21 3.70
CA ASN A 172 -9.52 -3.11 4.61
C ASN A 172 -9.36 -1.81 3.82
N LYS A 173 -9.81 -0.71 4.42
CA LYS A 173 -9.75 0.64 3.85
C LYS A 173 -9.22 1.64 4.89
N PRO A 174 -7.91 1.53 5.24
CA PRO A 174 -7.33 2.32 6.33
C PRO A 174 -7.57 3.82 6.18
N PHE A 175 -7.45 4.38 4.98
CA PHE A 175 -7.66 5.81 4.78
C PHE A 175 -9.12 6.22 4.89
N LYS A 176 -10.05 5.36 4.51
CA LYS A 176 -11.47 5.62 4.76
C LYS A 176 -11.81 5.58 6.24
N ASP A 177 -11.23 4.62 6.97
CA ASP A 177 -11.35 4.51 8.42
C ASP A 177 -10.83 5.78 9.12
N ILE A 178 -9.63 6.26 8.74
CA ILE A 178 -9.02 7.48 9.27
C ILE A 178 -9.87 8.70 8.93
N ALA A 179 -10.29 8.85 7.67
CA ALA A 179 -11.08 10.00 7.24
C ALA A 179 -12.43 10.10 7.97
N TRP A 180 -13.14 8.97 8.10
CA TRP A 180 -14.43 8.94 8.79
C TRP A 180 -14.29 9.10 10.32
N GLY A 181 -13.24 8.48 10.87
CA GLY A 181 -12.93 8.61 12.31
C GLY A 181 -12.54 10.04 12.72
N LEU A 182 -11.75 10.72 11.90
CA LEU A 182 -11.33 12.12 12.12
C LEU A 182 -12.48 13.08 11.78
N GLY A 183 -13.22 12.87 10.69
CA GLY A 183 -14.40 13.64 10.34
C GLY A 183 -15.43 13.68 11.46
N SER A 184 -15.64 12.54 12.13
CA SER A 184 -16.52 12.42 13.31
C SER A 184 -15.99 13.16 14.54
N ARG A 185 -14.74 13.65 14.51
CA ARG A 185 -14.08 14.38 15.61
C ARG A 185 -13.74 15.84 15.25
N GLY A 186 -14.39 16.37 14.21
CA GLY A 186 -14.22 17.77 13.84
C GLY A 186 -12.90 18.05 13.09
N VAL A 187 -12.41 17.12 12.31
CA VAL A 187 -11.23 17.28 11.43
C VAL A 187 -11.65 17.10 9.99
N ALA A 188 -11.36 18.06 9.13
CA ALA A 188 -11.54 17.91 7.68
C ALA A 188 -10.42 17.04 7.10
N VAL A 189 -10.77 16.10 6.21
CA VAL A 189 -9.77 15.17 5.65
C VAL A 189 -9.94 15.08 4.14
N ILE A 190 -8.85 15.17 3.40
CA ILE A 190 -8.82 14.86 1.97
C ILE A 190 -7.98 13.62 1.70
N ARG A 191 -8.55 12.70 0.94
CA ARG A 191 -7.89 11.50 0.41
C ARG A 191 -8.09 11.44 -1.10
N PHE A 192 -7.12 10.91 -1.84
CA PHE A 192 -7.15 10.90 -3.30
C PHE A 192 -6.47 9.67 -3.88
N ASP A 193 -6.88 9.30 -5.09
CA ASP A 193 -6.29 8.19 -5.81
C ASP A 193 -4.85 8.54 -6.18
N LYS A 194 -3.90 7.61 -6.01
CA LYS A 194 -2.53 7.83 -6.49
C LYS A 194 -2.53 7.95 -8.01
N VAL A 195 -1.65 8.76 -8.54
CA VAL A 195 -1.49 8.92 -10.00
C VAL A 195 -1.16 7.59 -10.67
N THR A 196 -0.38 6.74 -10.00
CA THR A 196 -0.06 5.38 -10.45
C THR A 196 -1.25 4.42 -10.43
N HIS A 197 -2.31 4.72 -9.67
CA HIS A 197 -3.59 4.01 -9.70
C HIS A 197 -4.49 4.54 -10.83
N ALA A 198 -4.70 5.85 -10.86
CA ALA A 198 -5.63 6.48 -11.79
C ALA A 198 -5.14 6.41 -13.24
N HIS A 199 -3.83 6.50 -13.47
CA HIS A 199 -3.18 6.57 -14.78
C HIS A 199 -2.20 5.41 -15.02
N ALA A 200 -2.53 4.21 -14.49
CA ALA A 200 -1.66 3.04 -14.61
C ALA A 200 -1.33 2.67 -16.07
N GLY A 201 -2.24 2.95 -17.01
CA GLY A 201 -2.04 2.72 -18.45
C GLY A 201 -0.99 3.65 -19.03
N GLU A 202 -1.13 4.95 -18.80
CA GLU A 202 -0.26 6.01 -19.31
C GLU A 202 1.15 5.96 -18.69
N LEU A 203 1.22 5.59 -17.40
CA LEU A 203 2.47 5.57 -16.65
C LEU A 203 3.22 4.23 -16.77
N ARG A 204 2.63 3.20 -17.36
CA ARG A 204 3.26 1.87 -17.52
C ARG A 204 4.62 1.94 -18.20
N ASP A 205 4.74 2.79 -19.22
CA ASP A 205 5.95 2.95 -20.03
C ASP A 205 6.72 4.23 -19.70
N ALA A 206 6.31 4.98 -18.67
CA ALA A 206 7.00 6.16 -18.22
C ALA A 206 8.38 5.81 -17.66
N ARG A 207 9.44 6.29 -18.32
CA ARG A 207 10.83 5.98 -17.96
C ARG A 207 11.47 7.04 -17.06
N ASP A 208 10.79 8.13 -16.83
CA ASP A 208 11.29 9.32 -16.15
C ASP A 208 10.50 9.71 -14.90
N ILE A 209 9.46 8.95 -14.54
CA ILE A 209 8.71 9.19 -13.29
C ILE A 209 9.62 9.02 -12.06
N THR A 210 9.54 9.97 -11.15
CA THR A 210 10.23 9.95 -9.85
C THR A 210 9.25 9.73 -8.70
N LEU A 211 9.76 9.48 -7.50
CA LEU A 211 8.94 9.46 -6.28
C LEU A 211 8.28 10.83 -6.04
N SER A 212 8.97 11.91 -6.34
CA SER A 212 8.44 13.27 -6.24
C SER A 212 7.27 13.49 -7.19
N ASP A 213 7.35 13.02 -8.44
CA ASP A 213 6.27 13.13 -9.43
C ASP A 213 5.03 12.31 -9.04
N GLU A 214 5.24 11.19 -8.34
CA GLU A 214 4.15 10.33 -7.86
C GLU A 214 3.30 10.97 -6.76
N TYR A 215 3.85 11.91 -5.98
CA TYR A 215 3.17 12.43 -4.78
C TYR A 215 2.97 13.94 -4.77
N LEU A 216 4.01 14.75 -5.10
CA LEU A 216 3.97 16.18 -4.83
C LEU A 216 2.88 16.94 -5.58
N PRO A 217 2.64 16.72 -6.88
CA PRO A 217 1.63 17.51 -7.59
C PRO A 217 0.22 17.34 -7.00
N GLN A 218 -0.17 16.12 -6.67
CA GLN A 218 -1.49 15.85 -6.11
C GLN A 218 -1.57 16.28 -4.63
N ALA A 219 -0.49 16.11 -3.86
CA ALA A 219 -0.43 16.57 -2.47
C ALA A 219 -0.55 18.10 -2.37
N THR A 220 0.15 18.86 -3.22
CA THR A 220 0.02 20.32 -3.31
C THR A 220 -1.40 20.74 -3.68
N ALA A 221 -2.01 20.08 -4.67
CA ALA A 221 -3.41 20.36 -5.04
C ALA A 221 -4.38 20.07 -3.90
N ALA A 222 -4.20 18.96 -3.17
CA ALA A 222 -5.01 18.59 -2.01
C ALA A 222 -4.87 19.60 -0.86
N LEU A 223 -3.67 20.08 -0.57
CA LEU A 223 -3.41 21.13 0.40
C LEU A 223 -4.16 22.41 0.04
N ASN A 224 -4.07 22.84 -1.22
CA ASN A 224 -4.76 24.02 -1.70
C ASN A 224 -6.29 23.90 -1.58
N ILE A 225 -6.86 22.73 -1.87
CA ILE A 225 -8.31 22.50 -1.71
C ILE A 225 -8.72 22.68 -0.25
N LEU A 226 -7.99 22.08 0.71
CA LEU A 226 -8.32 22.23 2.12
C LEU A 226 -8.10 23.65 2.62
N GLN A 227 -7.01 24.31 2.26
CA GLN A 227 -6.71 25.69 2.70
C GLN A 227 -7.70 26.72 2.16
N GLN A 228 -8.31 26.47 1.00
CA GLN A 228 -9.34 27.32 0.41
C GLN A 228 -10.76 26.97 0.87
N HIS A 229 -10.96 25.85 1.56
CA HIS A 229 -12.28 25.43 2.02
C HIS A 229 -12.75 26.32 3.18
N ALA A 230 -13.91 26.97 3.02
CA ALA A 230 -14.42 27.96 3.99
C ALA A 230 -14.58 27.46 5.42
N GLY A 231 -14.77 26.14 5.63
CA GLY A 231 -14.89 25.53 6.93
C GLY A 231 -13.57 25.08 7.55
N VAL A 232 -12.43 25.24 6.87
CA VAL A 232 -11.11 24.78 7.33
C VAL A 232 -10.27 25.97 7.75
N ASP A 233 -9.53 25.83 8.86
CA ASP A 233 -8.51 26.79 9.26
C ASP A 233 -7.26 26.61 8.37
N PRO A 234 -6.95 27.56 7.47
CA PRO A 234 -5.81 27.41 6.56
C PRO A 234 -4.45 27.35 7.27
N GLY A 235 -4.34 27.89 8.49
CA GLY A 235 -3.15 27.79 9.33
C GLY A 235 -3.01 26.45 10.06
N ARG A 236 -4.00 25.58 9.97
CA ARG A 236 -4.04 24.28 10.65
C ARG A 236 -4.28 23.11 9.67
N VAL A 237 -3.62 23.16 8.53
CA VAL A 237 -3.63 22.05 7.55
C VAL A 237 -2.35 21.24 7.69
N PHE A 238 -2.51 19.93 7.88
CA PHE A 238 -1.46 18.98 8.16
C PHE A 238 -1.37 17.92 7.04
N VAL A 239 -0.24 17.23 6.99
CA VAL A 239 -0.04 16.06 6.12
C VAL A 239 0.05 14.81 6.98
N LEU A 240 -0.69 13.77 6.63
CA LEU A 240 -0.57 12.44 7.22
C LEU A 240 -0.13 11.46 6.13
N GLY A 241 1.04 10.85 6.31
CA GLY A 241 1.53 9.83 5.38
C GLY A 241 1.61 8.46 6.04
N HIS A 242 1.12 7.43 5.35
CA HIS A 242 1.27 6.05 5.75
C HIS A 242 2.38 5.37 4.95
N SER A 243 3.24 4.59 5.63
CA SER A 243 4.28 3.80 4.97
C SER A 243 5.17 4.67 4.06
N LEU A 244 5.24 4.42 2.75
CA LEU A 244 5.95 5.25 1.78
C LEU A 244 5.43 6.70 1.75
N GLY A 245 4.11 6.91 1.94
CA GLY A 245 3.55 8.25 2.12
C GLY A 245 4.13 8.98 3.33
N GLY A 246 4.42 8.25 4.42
CA GLY A 246 5.14 8.77 5.58
C GLY A 246 6.60 9.10 5.28
N THR A 247 7.26 8.30 4.42
CA THR A 247 8.60 8.61 3.91
C THR A 247 8.61 9.91 3.10
N VAL A 248 7.55 10.17 2.31
CA VAL A 248 7.43 11.35 1.42
C VAL A 248 6.96 12.61 2.15
N ALA A 249 6.22 12.47 3.26
CA ALA A 249 5.64 13.61 3.97
C ALA A 249 6.62 14.77 4.24
N PRO A 250 7.90 14.55 4.65
CA PRO A 250 8.85 15.65 4.79
C PRO A 250 9.13 16.42 3.50
N ARG A 251 9.11 15.75 2.31
CA ARG A 251 9.27 16.44 1.01
C ARG A 251 8.08 17.32 0.70
N VAL A 252 6.85 16.87 1.01
CA VAL A 252 5.65 17.70 0.84
C VAL A 252 5.72 18.92 1.74
N VAL A 253 6.10 18.77 3.00
CA VAL A 253 6.26 19.89 3.95
C VAL A 253 7.41 20.82 3.54
N GLN A 254 8.47 20.30 2.92
CA GLN A 254 9.54 21.13 2.38
C GLN A 254 9.05 22.00 1.19
N ALA A 255 8.25 21.41 0.30
CA ALA A 255 7.68 22.10 -0.87
C ALA A 255 6.61 23.10 -0.45
N GLU A 256 5.76 22.76 0.52
CA GLU A 256 4.59 23.53 0.97
C GLU A 256 4.79 24.03 2.41
N ARG A 257 5.45 25.16 2.54
CA ARG A 257 5.80 25.77 3.84
C ARG A 257 4.59 26.14 4.71
N SER A 258 3.42 26.29 4.12
CA SER A 258 2.14 26.57 4.79
C SER A 258 1.61 25.39 5.61
N VAL A 259 2.13 24.19 5.42
CA VAL A 259 1.73 23.01 6.19
C VAL A 259 2.07 23.20 7.66
N ALA A 260 1.09 22.98 8.55
CA ALA A 260 1.20 23.23 9.98
C ALA A 260 2.07 22.18 10.72
N GLY A 261 2.11 20.95 10.20
CA GLY A 261 2.88 19.85 10.76
C GLY A 261 2.62 18.55 10.01
N MET A 262 3.24 17.45 10.43
CA MET A 262 3.09 16.16 9.77
C MET A 262 2.84 15.01 10.76
N ILE A 263 2.12 14.01 10.26
CA ILE A 263 1.82 12.77 10.97
C ILE A 263 2.37 11.62 10.15
N LEU A 264 3.22 10.80 10.74
CA LEU A 264 3.84 9.64 10.10
C LEU A 264 3.26 8.37 10.70
N LEU A 265 2.44 7.66 9.94
CA LEU A 265 1.93 6.34 10.29
C LEU A 265 2.83 5.28 9.68
N ALA A 266 3.59 4.55 10.49
CA ALA A 266 4.53 3.54 10.03
C ALA A 266 5.40 4.07 8.86
N GLY A 267 5.90 5.31 8.99
CA GLY A 267 6.71 5.98 7.97
C GLY A 267 8.10 5.36 7.86
N GLY A 268 8.47 4.86 6.66
CA GLY A 268 9.79 4.29 6.43
C GLY A 268 10.90 5.33 6.49
N ALA A 269 12.02 5.00 7.13
CA ALA A 269 13.22 5.83 7.19
C ALA A 269 14.45 5.15 6.58
N GLN A 270 14.37 3.84 6.34
CA GLN A 270 15.43 3.08 5.70
C GLN A 270 15.35 3.17 4.17
N PRO A 271 16.46 2.98 3.44
CA PRO A 271 16.45 2.92 1.98
C PRO A 271 15.48 1.86 1.46
N LEU A 272 14.50 2.29 0.65
CA LEU A 272 13.36 1.45 0.21
C LEU A 272 13.81 0.13 -0.45
N HIS A 273 14.89 0.15 -1.25
CA HIS A 273 15.41 -1.05 -1.90
C HIS A 273 15.91 -2.11 -0.91
N TRP A 274 16.45 -1.70 0.24
CA TRP A 274 16.83 -2.62 1.33
C TRP A 274 15.65 -3.02 2.21
N VAL A 275 14.66 -2.15 2.38
CA VAL A 275 13.40 -2.49 3.05
C VAL A 275 12.70 -3.65 2.32
N ILE A 276 12.65 -3.63 0.99
CA ILE A 276 12.09 -4.71 0.17
C ILE A 276 12.82 -6.05 0.45
N VAL A 277 14.15 -6.04 0.47
CA VAL A 277 14.95 -7.24 0.78
C VAL A 277 14.70 -7.73 2.20
N ARG A 278 14.63 -6.82 3.18
CA ARG A 278 14.36 -7.14 4.59
C ARG A 278 13.00 -7.80 4.76
N GLN A 279 11.95 -7.23 4.15
CA GLN A 279 10.59 -7.80 4.19
C GLN A 279 10.55 -9.20 3.57
N ALA A 280 11.20 -9.40 2.42
CA ALA A 280 11.26 -10.71 1.76
C ALA A 280 12.00 -11.74 2.64
N ARG A 281 13.11 -11.37 3.27
CA ARG A 281 13.83 -12.24 4.21
C ARG A 281 12.99 -12.60 5.43
N TYR A 282 12.29 -11.61 6.00
CA TYR A 282 11.39 -11.86 7.12
C TYR A 282 10.33 -12.89 6.77
N LEU A 283 9.63 -12.70 5.65
CA LEU A 283 8.57 -13.63 5.21
C LEU A 283 9.11 -15.03 4.88
N ALA A 284 10.28 -15.13 4.27
CA ALA A 284 10.94 -16.41 4.02
C ALA A 284 11.30 -17.15 5.33
N ALA A 285 11.74 -16.42 6.35
CA ALA A 285 12.12 -16.98 7.65
C ALA A 285 10.91 -17.50 8.46
N LEU A 286 9.70 -16.98 8.20
CA LEU A 286 8.48 -17.45 8.89
C LEU A 286 8.10 -18.89 8.52
N ASN A 287 8.53 -19.39 7.37
CA ASN A 287 8.25 -20.77 6.94
C ASN A 287 9.55 -21.50 6.57
N PRO A 288 10.20 -22.14 7.53
CA PRO A 288 11.45 -22.88 7.31
C PRO A 288 11.35 -23.97 6.22
N ALA A 289 10.16 -24.55 6.02
CA ALA A 289 9.96 -25.60 5.00
C ALA A 289 10.09 -25.05 3.57
N THR A 290 9.80 -23.76 3.34
CA THR A 290 9.91 -23.09 2.02
C THR A 290 11.13 -22.17 1.95
N ALA A 291 11.87 -21.98 3.02
CA ALA A 291 13.00 -21.03 3.08
C ALA A 291 14.08 -21.34 2.03
N ALA A 292 14.41 -22.62 1.81
CA ALA A 292 15.37 -23.04 0.80
C ALA A 292 14.90 -22.66 -0.63
N GLY A 293 13.61 -22.82 -0.92
CA GLY A 293 13.01 -22.42 -2.20
C GLY A 293 12.94 -20.92 -2.42
N SER A 294 13.00 -20.12 -1.36
CA SER A 294 12.99 -18.65 -1.44
C SER A 294 14.37 -18.05 -1.72
N GLN A 295 15.44 -18.83 -1.60
CA GLN A 295 16.81 -18.33 -1.74
C GLN A 295 17.11 -17.66 -3.08
N PRO A 296 16.74 -18.24 -4.25
CA PRO A 296 16.99 -17.59 -5.55
C PRO A 296 16.28 -16.23 -5.68
N MET A 297 15.06 -16.13 -5.16
CA MET A 297 14.31 -14.86 -5.15
C MET A 297 15.01 -13.82 -4.26
N LEU A 298 15.49 -14.21 -3.08
CA LEU A 298 16.20 -13.30 -2.17
C LEU A 298 17.53 -12.82 -2.77
N GLU A 299 18.25 -13.68 -3.48
CA GLU A 299 19.47 -13.33 -4.20
C GLU A 299 19.16 -12.33 -5.33
N ALA A 300 18.13 -12.58 -6.13
CA ALA A 300 17.70 -11.67 -7.20
C ALA A 300 17.29 -10.30 -6.65
N LEU A 301 16.48 -10.24 -5.57
CA LEU A 301 16.10 -9.00 -4.92
C LEU A 301 17.33 -8.25 -4.33
N THR A 302 18.25 -9.00 -3.74
CA THR A 302 19.50 -8.42 -3.20
C THR A 302 20.37 -7.83 -4.31
N ALA A 303 20.52 -8.53 -5.44
CA ALA A 303 21.27 -8.02 -6.60
C ALA A 303 20.65 -6.73 -7.16
N LYS A 304 19.31 -6.67 -7.26
CA LYS A 304 18.60 -5.46 -7.67
C LYS A 304 18.77 -4.30 -6.69
N ALA A 305 18.77 -4.58 -5.39
CA ALA A 305 19.03 -3.57 -4.37
C ALA A 305 20.48 -3.04 -4.44
N GLN A 306 21.45 -3.92 -4.65
CA GLN A 306 22.85 -3.53 -4.87
C GLN A 306 23.04 -2.68 -6.14
N MET A 307 22.24 -2.92 -7.20
CA MET A 307 22.25 -2.09 -8.39
C MET A 307 21.80 -0.66 -8.09
N VAL A 308 20.84 -0.45 -7.19
CA VAL A 308 20.43 0.90 -6.74
C VAL A 308 21.59 1.63 -6.05
N ASP A 309 22.37 0.94 -5.21
CA ASP A 309 23.55 1.54 -4.53
C ASP A 309 24.77 1.69 -5.47
N SER A 310 24.74 1.01 -6.61
CA SER A 310 25.89 1.01 -7.54
C SER A 310 26.20 2.42 -8.08
N PRO A 311 27.45 2.81 -8.17
CA PRO A 311 27.87 4.00 -8.92
C PRO A 311 27.47 3.95 -10.40
N GLY A 312 27.23 2.74 -10.94
CA GLY A 312 26.79 2.51 -12.32
C GLY A 312 25.31 2.76 -12.56
N LEU A 313 24.47 2.98 -11.50
CA LEU A 313 23.08 3.35 -11.70
C LEU A 313 22.97 4.67 -12.46
N SER A 314 22.29 4.63 -13.59
CA SER A 314 22.12 5.76 -14.49
C SER A 314 20.70 5.79 -15.06
N PRO A 315 20.24 6.90 -15.66
CA PRO A 315 18.91 6.97 -16.29
C PRO A 315 18.66 5.93 -17.39
N SER A 316 19.74 5.33 -17.95
CA SER A 316 19.65 4.27 -18.96
C SER A 316 19.60 2.85 -18.38
N THR A 317 19.73 2.68 -17.06
CA THR A 317 19.61 1.37 -16.41
C THR A 317 18.21 0.81 -16.61
N SER A 318 18.12 -0.45 -17.06
CA SER A 318 16.83 -1.10 -17.33
C SER A 318 16.00 -1.27 -16.06
N ALA A 319 14.70 -0.98 -16.12
CA ALA A 319 13.78 -1.23 -15.02
C ALA A 319 13.74 -2.72 -14.59
N SER A 320 14.06 -3.65 -15.49
CA SER A 320 14.14 -5.09 -15.19
C SER A 320 15.30 -5.45 -14.23
N GLU A 321 16.35 -4.61 -14.20
CA GLU A 321 17.50 -4.77 -13.30
C GLU A 321 17.28 -4.10 -11.94
N LEU A 322 16.15 -3.40 -11.76
CA LEU A 322 15.84 -2.60 -10.58
C LEU A 322 14.69 -3.24 -9.77
N PRO A 323 14.59 -2.95 -8.48
CA PRO A 323 13.49 -3.47 -7.66
C PRO A 323 12.13 -3.01 -8.19
N LEU A 324 11.09 -3.83 -8.00
CA LEU A 324 9.70 -3.57 -8.39
C LEU A 324 9.47 -3.29 -9.88
N GLY A 325 10.50 -3.34 -10.73
CA GLY A 325 10.41 -2.93 -12.12
C GLY A 325 10.19 -1.41 -12.31
N ALA A 326 10.44 -0.61 -11.27
CA ALA A 326 10.34 0.84 -11.35
C ALA A 326 11.52 1.43 -12.14
N PRO A 327 11.33 2.56 -12.84
CA PRO A 327 12.36 3.16 -13.70
C PRO A 327 13.56 3.68 -12.89
N ALA A 328 14.69 3.84 -13.58
CA ALA A 328 15.93 4.31 -12.96
C ALA A 328 15.80 5.72 -12.32
N SER A 329 15.00 6.62 -12.92
CA SER A 329 14.68 7.94 -12.38
C SER A 329 14.08 7.86 -10.97
N TYR A 330 13.18 6.93 -10.74
CA TYR A 330 12.56 6.67 -9.44
C TYR A 330 13.60 6.29 -8.38
N TRP A 331 14.51 5.38 -8.73
CA TRP A 331 15.56 4.91 -7.81
C TRP A 331 16.67 5.94 -7.59
N LEU A 332 17.00 6.75 -8.61
CA LEU A 332 17.93 7.86 -8.46
C LEU A 332 17.37 8.93 -7.50
N ASP A 333 16.09 9.23 -7.58
CA ASP A 333 15.42 10.18 -6.69
C ASP A 333 15.37 9.65 -5.24
N ILE A 334 14.98 8.38 -5.05
CA ILE A 334 14.92 7.75 -3.71
C ILE A 334 16.33 7.63 -3.10
N ARG A 335 17.33 7.22 -3.86
CA ARG A 335 18.69 7.07 -3.36
C ARG A 335 19.29 8.37 -2.82
N ALA A 336 18.92 9.49 -3.43
CA ALA A 336 19.38 10.82 -3.02
C ALA A 336 18.61 11.37 -1.80
N TYR A 337 17.65 10.64 -1.25
CA TYR A 337 16.71 11.12 -0.26
C TYR A 337 16.84 10.43 1.09
N ASP A 338 17.07 11.22 2.14
CA ASP A 338 16.99 10.80 3.53
C ASP A 338 15.82 11.53 4.21
N PRO A 339 14.68 10.82 4.45
CA PRO A 339 13.48 11.44 5.02
C PRO A 339 13.69 11.96 6.44
N ALA A 340 14.45 11.24 7.27
CA ALA A 340 14.69 11.61 8.65
C ALA A 340 15.61 12.82 8.76
N ALA A 341 16.68 12.85 7.95
CA ALA A 341 17.57 14.01 7.88
C ALA A 341 16.83 15.26 7.37
N LEU A 342 15.98 15.13 6.34
CA LEU A 342 15.16 16.25 5.87
C LEU A 342 14.20 16.73 6.97
N ALA A 343 13.44 15.83 7.60
CA ALA A 343 12.48 16.17 8.65
C ALA A 343 13.14 16.96 9.79
N ALA A 344 14.38 16.59 10.17
CA ALA A 344 15.14 17.28 11.18
C ALA A 344 15.44 18.76 10.84
N THR A 345 15.36 19.17 9.58
CA THR A 345 15.59 20.57 9.15
C THR A 345 14.33 21.42 9.10
N LEU A 346 13.13 20.81 9.16
CA LEU A 346 11.88 21.50 8.83
C LEU A 346 11.32 22.36 9.98
N GLY A 347 11.66 22.03 11.24
CA GLY A 347 11.18 22.80 12.43
C GLY A 347 9.66 22.77 12.60
N LYS A 348 8.99 21.72 12.12
CA LYS A 348 7.53 21.58 12.19
C LYS A 348 7.13 20.55 13.25
N PRO A 349 5.97 20.71 13.90
CA PRO A 349 5.40 19.68 14.77
C PRO A 349 5.24 18.34 14.04
N MET A 350 5.58 17.24 14.72
CA MET A 350 5.49 15.90 14.19
C MET A 350 4.85 14.93 15.17
N LEU A 351 3.96 14.07 14.65
CA LEU A 351 3.44 12.91 15.35
C LEU A 351 3.88 11.66 14.60
N ILE A 352 4.65 10.79 15.25
CA ILE A 352 5.11 9.52 14.67
C ILE A 352 4.43 8.38 15.41
N LEU A 353 3.62 7.60 14.69
CA LEU A 353 2.88 6.46 15.20
C LEU A 353 3.42 5.18 14.54
N GLN A 354 3.71 4.16 15.35
CA GLN A 354 4.34 2.94 14.90
C GLN A 354 3.68 1.70 15.51
N GLY A 355 3.40 0.69 14.68
CA GLY A 355 3.02 -0.64 15.14
C GLY A 355 4.24 -1.43 15.66
N GLY A 356 4.12 -2.03 16.84
CA GLY A 356 5.21 -2.81 17.45
C GLY A 356 5.43 -4.16 16.75
N ARG A 357 4.40 -4.67 16.05
CA ARG A 357 4.44 -5.93 15.28
C ARG A 357 4.63 -5.69 13.78
N ASP A 358 4.86 -4.46 13.37
CA ASP A 358 5.06 -4.11 11.98
C ASP A 358 6.38 -4.69 11.45
N TYR A 359 6.28 -5.63 10.50
CA TYR A 359 7.46 -6.21 9.83
C TYR A 359 7.89 -5.44 8.59
N GLN A 360 7.03 -4.57 8.06
CA GLN A 360 7.31 -3.79 6.85
C GLN A 360 8.15 -2.55 7.16
N VAL A 361 7.74 -1.82 8.20
CA VAL A 361 8.46 -0.67 8.76
C VAL A 361 8.67 -0.97 10.24
N THR A 362 9.92 -1.20 10.64
CA THR A 362 10.20 -1.77 11.96
C THR A 362 10.54 -0.73 13.01
N VAL A 363 10.29 -1.08 14.27
CA VAL A 363 10.71 -0.25 15.42
C VAL A 363 12.24 -0.18 15.50
N ASP A 364 12.92 -1.31 15.26
CA ASP A 364 14.36 -1.41 15.46
C ASP A 364 15.20 -0.75 14.35
N ASP A 365 14.67 -0.68 13.13
CA ASP A 365 15.39 -0.07 12.01
C ASP A 365 14.84 1.32 11.67
N ASP A 366 13.56 1.41 11.30
CA ASP A 366 12.98 2.64 10.76
C ASP A 366 12.68 3.66 11.86
N LEU A 367 11.95 3.24 12.92
CA LEU A 367 11.65 4.14 14.03
C LEU A 367 12.90 4.55 14.80
N ALA A 368 13.88 3.65 14.93
CA ALA A 368 15.17 3.99 15.56
C ALA A 368 15.88 5.12 14.78
N ARG A 369 15.80 5.11 13.45
CA ARG A 369 16.37 6.18 12.62
C ARG A 369 15.64 7.50 12.77
N TRP A 370 14.29 7.48 12.83
CA TRP A 370 13.50 8.66 13.16
C TRP A 370 13.87 9.23 14.53
N ARG A 371 13.99 8.37 15.55
CA ARG A 371 14.39 8.77 16.91
C ARG A 371 15.77 9.42 16.90
N ALA A 372 16.75 8.80 16.24
CA ALA A 372 18.10 9.33 16.18
C ALA A 372 18.19 10.72 15.51
N ALA A 373 17.42 10.95 14.45
CA ALA A 373 17.41 12.23 13.73
C ALA A 373 16.64 13.34 14.44
N LEU A 374 15.66 13.00 15.29
CA LEU A 374 14.72 13.92 15.91
C LEU A 374 14.88 13.99 17.44
N ASP A 375 15.96 13.45 17.97
CA ASP A 375 16.23 13.41 19.41
C ASP A 375 16.25 14.80 20.02
N GLY A 376 15.67 14.94 21.22
CA GLY A 376 15.62 16.19 21.98
C GLY A 376 14.67 17.26 21.43
N ARG A 377 13.89 16.99 20.38
CA ARG A 377 12.93 17.95 19.79
C ARG A 377 11.60 17.92 20.52
N ALA A 378 11.26 19.01 21.20
CA ALA A 378 10.02 19.12 22.00
C ALA A 378 8.73 19.08 21.14
N GLU A 379 8.82 19.45 19.85
CA GLU A 379 7.71 19.45 18.90
C GLU A 379 7.44 18.07 18.28
N VAL A 380 8.23 17.03 18.64
CA VAL A 380 8.08 15.68 18.11
C VAL A 380 7.49 14.75 19.16
N THR A 381 6.37 14.12 18.81
CA THR A 381 5.72 13.10 19.64
C THR A 381 5.86 11.75 18.95
N ILE A 382 6.35 10.74 19.65
CA ILE A 382 6.48 9.37 19.14
C ILE A 382 5.68 8.42 20.03
N LYS A 383 4.82 7.60 19.41
CA LYS A 383 4.03 6.57 20.10
C LYS A 383 4.16 5.23 19.38
N VAL A 384 4.37 4.17 20.18
CA VAL A 384 4.41 2.78 19.68
C VAL A 384 3.22 2.03 20.29
N TYR A 385 2.48 1.32 19.41
CA TYR A 385 1.40 0.43 19.79
C TYR A 385 1.92 -1.01 19.69
N LEU A 386 2.25 -1.62 20.82
CA LEU A 386 3.00 -2.88 20.87
C LEU A 386 2.36 -4.03 20.10
N ASP A 387 1.02 -4.10 20.10
CA ASP A 387 0.27 -5.19 19.52
C ASP A 387 -0.21 -4.91 18.08
N PHE A 388 0.11 -3.75 17.49
CA PHE A 388 -0.40 -3.38 16.17
C PHE A 388 0.57 -3.75 15.06
N ASN A 389 0.00 -4.15 13.92
CA ASN A 389 0.70 -4.40 12.67
C ASN A 389 0.83 -3.12 11.82
N HIS A 390 1.26 -3.26 10.56
CA HIS A 390 1.47 -2.15 9.62
C HIS A 390 0.20 -1.33 9.30
N LEU A 391 -0.99 -1.95 9.32
CA LEU A 391 -2.27 -1.29 9.11
C LEU A 391 -2.91 -0.78 10.40
N PHE A 392 -2.18 -0.76 11.50
CA PHE A 392 -2.66 -0.34 12.82
C PHE A 392 -3.88 -1.14 13.30
N THR A 393 -3.90 -2.43 13.01
CA THR A 393 -4.84 -3.40 13.58
C THR A 393 -4.13 -4.26 14.62
N ALA A 394 -4.83 -4.57 15.71
CA ALA A 394 -4.28 -5.38 16.80
C ALA A 394 -4.15 -6.84 16.40
N GLY A 395 -3.11 -7.50 16.90
CA GLY A 395 -2.86 -8.91 16.69
C GLY A 395 -1.88 -9.49 17.70
N SER A 396 -1.44 -10.73 17.48
CA SER A 396 -0.50 -11.42 18.34
C SER A 396 0.50 -12.25 17.53
N GLY A 397 1.69 -12.48 18.07
CA GLY A 397 2.76 -13.21 17.39
C GLY A 397 3.37 -12.44 16.20
N PRO A 398 4.15 -13.11 15.34
CA PRO A 398 4.73 -12.51 14.14
C PRO A 398 3.66 -12.05 13.16
N SER A 399 3.72 -10.80 12.70
CA SER A 399 2.77 -10.26 11.72
C SER A 399 3.06 -10.81 10.32
N THR A 400 1.99 -11.08 9.56
CA THR A 400 2.07 -11.65 8.21
C THR A 400 1.04 -11.00 7.29
N PRO A 401 1.19 -11.11 5.95
CA PRO A 401 0.17 -10.63 5.01
C PRO A 401 -1.22 -11.24 5.21
N ALA A 402 -1.32 -12.45 5.79
CA ALA A 402 -2.60 -13.10 6.08
C ALA A 402 -3.45 -12.32 7.12
N GLU A 403 -2.82 -11.48 7.94
CA GLU A 403 -3.56 -10.61 8.87
C GLU A 403 -4.41 -9.55 8.16
N TYR A 404 -4.13 -9.26 6.90
CA TYR A 404 -4.87 -8.26 6.11
C TYR A 404 -6.07 -8.87 5.36
N GLU A 405 -6.24 -10.21 5.37
CA GLU A 405 -7.38 -10.87 4.70
C GLU A 405 -8.72 -10.65 5.41
N PRO A 406 -8.81 -10.74 6.76
CA PRO A 406 -10.04 -10.41 7.48
C PRO A 406 -10.41 -8.93 7.33
N ALA A 407 -11.71 -8.64 7.27
CA ALA A 407 -12.19 -7.27 7.36
C ALA A 407 -11.93 -6.72 8.77
N GLN A 408 -11.12 -5.68 8.86
CA GLN A 408 -10.72 -5.02 10.09
C GLN A 408 -10.75 -3.49 9.87
N HIS A 409 -10.50 -2.74 10.93
CA HIS A 409 -10.41 -1.28 10.91
C HIS A 409 -9.15 -0.83 11.64
N VAL A 410 -8.69 0.35 11.28
CA VAL A 410 -7.68 1.05 12.08
C VAL A 410 -8.19 1.18 13.51
N ASP A 411 -7.35 0.85 14.49
CA ASP A 411 -7.75 0.85 15.90
C ASP A 411 -8.21 2.23 16.36
N PRO A 412 -9.29 2.34 17.14
CA PRO A 412 -9.83 3.61 17.62
C PRO A 412 -8.83 4.43 18.43
N ALA A 413 -7.84 3.82 19.08
CA ALA A 413 -6.80 4.53 19.80
C ALA A 413 -5.92 5.38 18.86
N VAL A 414 -5.63 4.89 17.65
CA VAL A 414 -4.88 5.65 16.64
C VAL A 414 -5.65 6.91 16.23
N ILE A 415 -6.94 6.75 15.94
CA ILE A 415 -7.81 7.87 15.56
C ILE A 415 -7.91 8.90 16.69
N ALA A 416 -8.04 8.44 17.92
CA ALA A 416 -8.12 9.31 19.10
C ALA A 416 -6.82 10.10 19.32
N ASP A 417 -5.67 9.44 19.21
CA ASP A 417 -4.36 10.07 19.38
C ASP A 417 -4.08 11.13 18.31
N ILE A 418 -4.43 10.83 17.03
CA ILE A 418 -4.31 11.82 15.95
C ILE A 418 -5.21 13.02 16.21
N ALA A 419 -6.48 12.79 16.52
CA ALA A 419 -7.43 13.89 16.80
C ALA A 419 -7.00 14.75 18.00
N GLN A 420 -6.52 14.11 19.06
CA GLN A 420 -5.99 14.81 20.24
C GLN A 420 -4.77 15.67 19.90
N TRP A 421 -3.81 15.10 19.15
CA TRP A 421 -2.60 15.83 18.76
C TRP A 421 -2.94 17.03 17.87
N LEU A 422 -3.82 16.86 16.89
CA LEU A 422 -4.33 17.95 16.04
C LEU A 422 -5.03 19.05 16.88
N GLY A 423 -5.78 18.66 17.91
CA GLY A 423 -6.48 19.58 18.80
C GLY A 423 -5.55 20.45 19.66
N THR A 424 -4.35 19.94 19.98
CA THR A 424 -3.38 20.62 20.85
C THR A 424 -2.26 21.32 20.10
N THR A 425 -2.06 21.00 18.80
CA THR A 425 -1.00 21.60 17.98
C THR A 425 -1.42 23.02 17.57
N ALA A 426 -0.59 24.00 17.92
CA ALA A 426 -0.83 25.40 17.57
C ALA A 426 -0.76 25.61 16.04
N PRO A 427 -1.47 26.63 15.51
CA PRO A 427 -1.32 27.06 14.13
C PRO A 427 0.15 27.39 13.80
N SER A 428 0.59 27.14 12.55
CA SER A 428 1.89 27.63 12.09
C SER A 428 1.85 29.17 12.06
N ALA A 429 2.89 29.79 12.64
CA ALA A 429 3.07 31.24 12.59
C ALA A 429 3.36 31.73 11.16
#